data_dc8048466907d5bce98bc85413820a12
#
_entry.id   dc8048466907d5bce98bc85413820a12
#
_cell.length_a   1.000
_cell.length_b   1.000
_cell.length_c   1.000
_cell.angle_alpha   90.00
_cell.angle_beta   90.00
_cell.angle_gamma   90.00
#
_symmetry.space_group_name_H-M   'P 1'
#
loop_
_entity.id
_entity.type
_entity.pdbx_description
1 polymer ?
#
loop_
_entity_poly.entity_id
_entity_poly.type
_entity_poly.pdbx_seq_one_letter_code
_entity_poly.pdbx_strand_id
1 'polypeptide(L)'
;MARSTSLLQKPSIAFVADYLPRRCSIATFTSDLCEAVAKQAGEKHDVFAVAVNDVPEGYPYPQRVRFEIRENVQADYRLAADFLNIQQVSAVCLQHEYGIFGGAV
;
A
#
# COMPACT_ATOMS: atom_id res chain seq x y z
N MET A 1 25.27 -14.90 1.18
CA MET A 1 24.96 -14.71 -0.19
C MET A 1 23.51 -14.29 -0.36
N ALA A 2 23.25 -13.70 -1.47
CA ALA A 2 21.93 -13.13 -1.69
C ALA A 2 20.84 -14.15 -1.56
N ARG A 3 21.15 -15.36 -1.94
CA ARG A 3 20.20 -16.42 -1.88
C ARG A 3 19.72 -16.71 -0.49
N SER A 4 20.61 -16.72 0.50
CA SER A 4 20.17 -16.98 1.84
C SER A 4 19.25 -15.88 2.34
N THR A 5 19.53 -14.64 1.98
CA THR A 5 18.64 -13.54 2.35
C THR A 5 17.27 -13.74 1.73
N SER A 6 17.24 -14.13 0.47
CA SER A 6 15.98 -14.37 -0.23
C SER A 6 15.17 -15.47 0.43
N LEU A 7 15.86 -16.50 0.90
CA LEU A 7 15.18 -17.62 1.53
C LEU A 7 14.55 -17.22 2.85
N LEU A 8 15.13 -16.24 3.53
CA LEU A 8 14.65 -15.79 4.82
C LEU A 8 13.58 -14.73 4.69
N GLN A 9 13.51 -14.06 3.55
CA GLN A 9 12.52 -13.02 3.33
C GLN A 9 11.25 -13.61 2.76
N LYS A 10 10.14 -13.19 3.34
CA LYS A 10 8.84 -13.57 2.81
C LYS A 10 8.52 -12.72 1.59
N PRO A 11 7.84 -13.29 0.59
CA PRO A 11 7.31 -12.47 -0.50
C PRO A 11 6.39 -11.40 0.07
N SER A 12 6.41 -10.23 -0.52
CA SER A 12 5.61 -9.10 -0.06
C SER A 12 4.52 -8.77 -1.06
N ILE A 13 3.35 -8.42 -0.55
CA ILE A 13 2.23 -7.98 -1.35
C ILE A 13 1.83 -6.61 -0.84
N ALA A 14 1.79 -5.62 -1.73
CA ALA A 14 1.45 -4.26 -1.37
C ALA A 14 0.14 -3.85 -2.01
N PHE A 15 -0.74 -3.21 -1.25
CA PHE A 15 -1.97 -2.62 -1.74
C PHE A 15 -1.79 -1.11 -1.77
N VAL A 16 -2.04 -0.50 -2.91
CA VAL A 16 -1.89 0.95 -3.07
C VAL A 16 -3.26 1.54 -3.38
N ALA A 17 -3.80 2.31 -2.45
CA ALA A 17 -5.11 2.93 -2.61
C ALA A 17 -5.45 3.80 -1.40
N ASP A 18 -6.68 4.29 -1.37
CA ASP A 18 -7.24 4.87 -0.15
C ASP A 18 -7.33 3.78 0.91
N TYR A 19 -7.20 4.17 2.15
CA TYR A 19 -7.26 3.21 3.25
C TYR A 19 -8.01 3.81 4.43
N LEU A 20 -8.66 2.98 5.22
CA LEU A 20 -9.30 3.44 6.44
C LEU A 20 -8.23 4.01 7.38
N PRO A 21 -8.51 5.08 8.13
CA PRO A 21 -9.86 5.60 8.40
C PRO A 21 -10.37 6.66 7.43
N ARG A 22 -9.72 6.86 6.30
CA ARG A 22 -10.28 7.74 5.28
C ARG A 22 -11.67 7.24 4.87
N ARG A 23 -12.63 8.13 4.81
CA ARG A 23 -14.03 7.75 4.58
C ARG A 23 -14.36 7.73 3.11
N CYS A 24 -14.31 6.55 2.52
CA CYS A 24 -14.81 6.34 1.18
C CYS A 24 -14.94 4.83 0.96
N SER A 25 -15.73 4.46 -0.04
CA SER A 25 -15.99 3.04 -0.29
C SER A 25 -14.72 2.29 -0.69
N ILE A 26 -13.83 2.95 -1.41
CA ILE A 26 -12.58 2.31 -1.82
C ILE A 26 -11.70 2.03 -0.60
N ALA A 27 -11.66 2.95 0.36
CA ALA A 27 -10.87 2.73 1.56
C ALA A 27 -11.38 1.54 2.36
N THR A 28 -12.70 1.43 2.50
CA THR A 28 -13.31 0.30 3.19
C THR A 28 -13.01 -1.00 2.46
N PHE A 29 -13.22 -1.00 1.15
CA PHE A 29 -12.97 -2.19 0.34
C PHE A 29 -11.50 -2.61 0.40
N THR A 30 -10.58 -1.65 0.27
CA THR A 30 -9.16 -1.93 0.28
C THR A 30 -8.73 -2.49 1.63
N SER A 31 -9.21 -1.89 2.71
CA SER A 31 -8.89 -2.36 4.04
C SER A 31 -9.37 -3.78 4.26
N ASP A 32 -10.62 -4.06 3.88
CA ASP A 32 -11.18 -5.40 4.04
C ASP A 32 -10.42 -6.41 3.21
N LEU A 33 -10.12 -6.07 1.96
CA LEU A 33 -9.41 -6.97 1.06
C LEU A 33 -7.99 -7.24 1.57
N CYS A 34 -7.31 -6.19 1.97
CA CYS A 34 -5.93 -6.29 2.46
C CYS A 34 -5.86 -7.18 3.69
N GLU A 35 -6.79 -6.99 4.63
CA GLU A 35 -6.82 -7.81 5.84
C GLU A 35 -7.19 -9.25 5.53
N ALA A 36 -8.09 -9.47 4.59
CA ALA A 36 -8.45 -10.84 4.19
C ALA A 36 -7.26 -11.54 3.56
N VAL A 37 -6.53 -10.86 2.69
CA VAL A 37 -5.35 -11.43 2.07
C VAL A 37 -4.27 -11.71 3.11
N ALA A 38 -4.08 -10.78 4.05
CA ALA A 38 -3.08 -10.97 5.10
C ALA A 38 -3.41 -12.18 5.96
N LYS A 39 -4.69 -12.34 6.29
CA LYS A 39 -5.13 -13.49 7.10
C LYS A 39 -4.92 -14.80 6.34
N GLN A 40 -5.25 -14.81 5.07
CA GLN A 40 -5.11 -16.00 4.24
C GLN A 40 -3.65 -16.35 4.02
N ALA A 41 -2.81 -15.36 3.84
CA ALA A 41 -1.38 -15.57 3.60
C ALA A 41 -0.67 -16.06 4.85
N GLY A 42 -1.16 -15.66 6.01
CA GLY A 42 -0.54 -16.03 7.27
C GLY A 42 0.89 -15.56 7.33
N GLU A 43 1.78 -16.48 7.66
CA GLU A 43 3.20 -16.13 7.75
C GLU A 43 3.96 -16.32 6.45
N LYS A 44 3.27 -16.71 5.39
CA LYS A 44 3.94 -16.99 4.12
C LYS A 44 4.25 -15.73 3.34
N HIS A 45 3.48 -14.68 3.55
CA HIS A 45 3.64 -13.42 2.84
C HIS A 45 3.58 -12.27 3.80
N ASP A 46 4.30 -11.21 3.46
CA ASP A 46 4.22 -9.95 4.19
C ASP A 46 3.27 -9.05 3.42
N VAL A 47 2.15 -8.69 4.04
CA VAL A 47 1.09 -7.92 3.37
C VAL A 47 0.99 -6.56 4.01
N PHE A 48 1.05 -5.51 3.20
CA PHE A 48 0.95 -4.15 3.73
C PHE A 48 0.26 -3.24 2.72
N ALA A 49 -0.01 -2.02 3.15
CA ALA A 49 -0.68 -1.05 2.32
C ALA A 49 0.12 0.23 2.20
N VAL A 50 -0.05 0.91 1.08
CA VAL A 50 0.43 2.25 0.84
C VAL A 50 -0.83 3.10 0.65
N ALA A 51 -1.04 4.06 1.53
CA ALA A 51 -2.28 4.82 1.55
C ALA A 51 -2.13 6.13 0.79
N VAL A 52 -3.16 6.49 0.04
CA VAL A 52 -3.21 7.75 -0.67
C VAL A 52 -4.06 8.72 0.13
N ASN A 53 -3.48 9.85 0.50
CA ASN A 53 -4.13 10.85 1.33
C ASN A 53 -4.74 11.96 0.49
N ASP A 54 -5.98 12.35 0.84
CA ASP A 54 -6.62 13.50 0.23
C ASP A 54 -6.41 14.78 1.04
N VAL A 55 -5.79 14.66 2.22
CA VAL A 55 -5.44 15.82 3.04
C VAL A 55 -3.95 15.70 3.40
N PRO A 56 -3.25 16.85 3.53
CA PRO A 56 -1.80 16.82 3.74
C PRO A 56 -1.38 16.11 5.02
N GLU A 57 -2.16 16.25 6.07
CA GLU A 57 -1.82 15.65 7.36
C GLU A 57 -2.08 14.15 7.41
N GLY A 58 -2.82 13.62 6.42
CA GLY A 58 -3.13 12.21 6.39
C GLY A 58 -4.10 11.80 7.47
N TYR A 59 -4.08 10.52 7.81
CA TYR A 59 -4.99 9.93 8.79
C TYR A 59 -4.20 9.04 9.75
N PRO A 60 -4.75 8.75 10.92
CA PRO A 60 -4.08 7.85 11.86
C PRO A 60 -4.24 6.39 11.42
N TYR A 61 -3.43 5.99 10.46
CA TYR A 61 -3.52 4.67 9.86
C TYR A 61 -3.05 3.57 10.80
N PRO A 62 -3.55 2.34 10.62
CA PRO A 62 -3.03 1.20 11.36
C PRO A 62 -1.65 0.80 10.84
N GLN A 63 -1.00 -0.10 11.56
CA GLN A 63 0.34 -0.54 11.19
C GLN A 63 0.40 -1.23 9.82
N ARG A 64 -0.72 -1.68 9.32
CA ARG A 64 -0.79 -2.28 7.99
C ARG A 64 -0.33 -1.30 6.92
N VAL A 65 -0.55 0.00 7.15
CA VAL A 65 -0.12 1.05 6.23
C VAL A 65 1.32 1.41 6.57
N ARG A 66 2.22 1.23 5.62
CA ARG A 66 3.66 1.48 5.84
C ARG A 66 4.18 2.68 5.10
N PHE A 67 3.42 3.23 4.19
CA PHE A 67 3.83 4.39 3.43
C PHE A 67 2.60 5.19 3.05
N GLU A 68 2.76 6.51 2.93
CA GLU A 68 1.65 7.39 2.59
C GLU A 68 2.02 8.26 1.42
N ILE A 69 1.06 8.45 0.53
CA ILE A 69 1.22 9.29 -0.66
C ILE A 69 0.21 10.44 -0.53
N ARG A 70 0.68 11.67 -0.65
CA ARG A 70 -0.23 12.80 -0.79
C ARG A 70 -0.67 12.86 -2.24
N GLU A 71 -1.97 12.78 -2.49
CA GLU A 71 -2.49 12.51 -3.83
C GLU A 71 -2.04 13.51 -4.90
N ASN A 72 -1.79 14.75 -4.52
CA ASN A 72 -1.40 15.79 -5.47
C ASN A 72 0.09 16.13 -5.44
N VAL A 73 0.90 15.30 -4.79
CA VAL A 73 2.35 15.53 -4.69
C VAL A 73 3.05 14.46 -5.50
N GLN A 74 3.50 14.84 -6.68
CA GLN A 74 4.11 13.90 -7.61
C GLN A 74 5.35 13.21 -7.03
N ALA A 75 6.11 13.96 -6.24
CA ALA A 75 7.30 13.39 -5.62
C ALA A 75 6.97 12.23 -4.68
N ASP A 76 5.79 12.26 -4.05
CA ASP A 76 5.40 11.17 -3.15
C ASP A 76 5.19 9.87 -3.90
N TYR A 77 4.67 9.93 -5.12
CA TYR A 77 4.51 8.72 -5.93
C TYR A 77 5.86 8.10 -6.27
N ARG A 78 6.84 8.95 -6.53
CA ARG A 78 8.18 8.48 -6.83
C ARG A 78 8.82 7.85 -5.60
N LEU A 79 8.64 8.49 -4.45
CA LEU A 79 9.15 7.93 -3.19
C LEU A 79 8.49 6.61 -2.86
N ALA A 80 7.19 6.49 -3.15
CA ALA A 80 6.48 5.23 -2.92
C ALA A 80 7.04 4.13 -3.81
N ALA A 81 7.30 4.45 -5.07
CA ALA A 81 7.89 3.48 -5.99
C ALA A 81 9.25 3.02 -5.48
N ASP A 82 10.06 3.95 -4.99
CA ASP A 82 11.36 3.61 -4.42
C ASP A 82 11.19 2.73 -3.21
N PHE A 83 10.23 3.04 -2.34
CA PHE A 83 9.95 2.25 -1.16
C PHE A 83 9.59 0.81 -1.55
N LEU A 84 8.71 0.65 -2.53
CA LEU A 84 8.30 -0.68 -2.98
C LEU A 84 9.46 -1.46 -3.57
N ASN A 85 10.34 -0.78 -4.31
CA ASN A 85 11.52 -1.41 -4.86
C ASN A 85 12.48 -1.87 -3.77
N ILE A 86 12.68 -1.04 -2.75
CA ILE A 86 13.55 -1.39 -1.63
C ILE A 86 12.98 -2.59 -0.89
N GLN A 87 11.66 -2.63 -0.72
CA GLN A 87 10.99 -3.74 -0.06
C GLN A 87 10.97 -5.00 -0.91
N GLN A 88 11.32 -4.90 -2.18
CA GLN A 88 11.33 -6.04 -3.10
C GLN A 88 9.97 -6.73 -3.15
N VAL A 89 8.95 -5.91 -3.37
CA VAL A 89 7.56 -6.39 -3.36
C VAL A 89 7.32 -7.35 -4.52
N SER A 90 6.69 -8.48 -4.23
CA SER A 90 6.38 -9.49 -5.24
C SER A 90 5.18 -9.13 -6.08
N ALA A 91 4.22 -8.46 -5.49
CA ALA A 91 2.99 -8.08 -6.18
C ALA A 91 2.46 -6.78 -5.64
N VAL A 92 1.94 -5.95 -6.52
CA VAL A 92 1.30 -4.69 -6.15
C VAL A 92 -0.14 -4.75 -6.64
N CYS A 93 -1.07 -4.54 -5.73
CA CYS A 93 -2.48 -4.49 -6.04
C CYS A 93 -2.92 -3.03 -6.00
N LEU A 94 -3.17 -2.47 -7.18
CA LEU A 94 -3.54 -1.07 -7.30
C LEU A 94 -5.05 -0.95 -7.39
N GLN A 95 -5.66 -0.37 -6.38
CA GLN A 95 -7.09 -0.13 -6.38
C GLN A 95 -7.32 1.24 -6.99
N HIS A 96 -7.86 1.26 -8.17
CA HIS A 96 -8.01 2.51 -8.92
C HIS A 96 -9.47 2.88 -9.09
N GLU A 97 -9.75 4.15 -8.85
CA GLU A 97 -11.04 4.75 -9.14
C GLU A 97 -10.77 6.15 -9.66
N TYR A 98 -11.69 6.65 -10.47
CA TYR A 98 -11.56 7.98 -11.04
C TYR A 98 -11.29 9.01 -9.95
N GLY A 99 -10.18 9.71 -10.05
CA GLY A 99 -9.82 10.77 -9.12
C GLY A 99 -9.09 10.34 -7.85
N ILE A 100 -8.94 9.04 -7.61
CA ILE A 100 -8.27 8.55 -6.40
C ILE A 100 -6.85 9.10 -6.28
N PHE A 101 -6.13 9.10 -7.37
CA PHE A 101 -4.71 9.46 -7.34
C PHE A 101 -4.48 10.93 -7.69
N GLY A 102 -5.55 11.72 -7.71
CA GLY A 102 -5.44 13.12 -8.02
C GLY A 102 -5.13 13.36 -9.48
N GLY A 103 -4.78 14.59 -9.79
CA GLY A 103 -4.44 14.96 -11.14
C GLY A 103 -5.64 15.06 -12.06
N ALA A 104 -5.34 15.40 -13.31
CA ALA A 104 -6.36 15.51 -14.34
C ALA A 104 -6.54 14.15 -15.00
N VAL A 105 -7.74 13.68 -15.00
CA VAL A 105 -8.00 12.36 -15.54
C VAL A 105 -9.04 12.43 -16.62
#